data_899b76b7658814395807b8c8013489c4
#
_entry.id   899b76b7658814395807b8c8013489c4
#
_cell.length_a   1.000
_cell.length_b   1.000
_cell.length_c   1.000
_cell.angle_alpha   90.00
_cell.angle_beta   90.00
_cell.angle_gamma   90.00
#
_symmetry.space_group_name_H-M   'P 1'
#
loop_
_entity.id
_entity.type
_entity.pdbx_description
1 polymer ?
#
loop_
_entity_poly.entity_id
_entity_poly.type
_entity_poly.pdbx_seq_one_letter_code
_entity_poly.pdbx_strand_id
1 'polypeptide(L)'
;MHREVTDYIIGYISRTRKNSQRVIQMLLEEEGVEGIDPSHGTILSVLLENDDPMQMKEIARMTRRDKSTITSLVNRLEREGYVEKVKSSEDRRVTYIELTERGLALREPFFRISNRLIEIAYGEFEPEERLELLRLLKKMNKSFYKTLSETR
;
A
#
# COMPACT_ATOMS: atom_id res chain seq x y z
N MET A 1 -6.42 -17.25 -33.94
CA MET A 1 -6.51 -17.58 -32.53
C MET A 1 -7.61 -16.72 -31.91
N HIS A 2 -8.77 -17.31 -31.62
CA HIS A 2 -9.85 -16.60 -30.96
C HIS A 2 -9.47 -16.47 -29.49
N ARG A 3 -9.23 -15.23 -29.02
CA ARG A 3 -9.08 -14.95 -27.59
C ARG A 3 -10.48 -14.97 -26.95
N GLU A 4 -10.62 -15.73 -25.89
CA GLU A 4 -11.84 -15.68 -25.07
C GLU A 4 -11.93 -14.31 -24.34
N VAL A 5 -13.13 -13.91 -23.95
CA VAL A 5 -13.35 -12.66 -23.19
C VAL A 5 -12.53 -12.65 -21.90
N THR A 6 -12.32 -13.82 -21.29
CA THR A 6 -11.53 -14.02 -20.08
C THR A 6 -10.03 -13.72 -20.26
N ASP A 7 -9.50 -13.78 -21.50
CA ASP A 7 -8.09 -13.47 -21.77
C ASP A 7 -7.74 -11.99 -21.52
N TYR A 8 -8.74 -11.12 -21.46
CA TYR A 8 -8.56 -9.70 -21.18
C TYR A 8 -8.49 -9.35 -19.69
N ILE A 9 -8.77 -10.30 -18.80
CA ILE A 9 -8.83 -10.06 -17.33
C ILE A 9 -7.54 -9.47 -16.80
N ILE A 10 -6.37 -9.94 -17.25
CA ILE A 10 -5.07 -9.41 -16.81
C ILE A 10 -4.92 -7.92 -17.18
N GLY A 11 -5.37 -7.55 -18.39
CA GLY A 11 -5.41 -6.16 -18.83
C GLY A 11 -6.35 -5.30 -17.97
N TYR A 12 -7.51 -5.84 -17.60
CA TYR A 12 -8.45 -5.16 -16.70
C TYR A 12 -7.86 -4.96 -15.31
N ILE A 13 -7.19 -5.96 -14.73
CA ILE A 13 -6.52 -5.86 -13.43
C ILE A 13 -5.48 -4.74 -13.45
N SER A 14 -4.63 -4.69 -14.49
CA SER A 14 -3.62 -3.65 -14.66
C SER A 14 -4.24 -2.26 -14.77
N ARG A 15 -5.33 -2.12 -15.51
CA ARG A 15 -6.07 -0.87 -15.67
C ARG A 15 -6.74 -0.45 -14.36
N THR A 16 -7.37 -1.38 -13.66
CA THR A 16 -8.02 -1.14 -12.36
C THR A 16 -7.00 -0.64 -11.35
N ARG A 17 -5.83 -1.28 -11.28
CA ARG A 17 -4.72 -0.81 -10.43
C ARG A 17 -4.31 0.62 -10.77
N LYS A 18 -4.12 0.94 -12.06
CA LYS A 18 -3.76 2.29 -12.49
C LYS A 18 -4.81 3.32 -12.11
N ASN A 19 -6.08 2.99 -12.32
CA ASN A 19 -7.19 3.89 -11.98
C ASN A 19 -7.30 4.10 -10.46
N SER A 20 -7.19 3.04 -9.66
CA SER A 20 -7.20 3.16 -8.20
C SER A 20 -6.08 4.05 -7.68
N GLN A 21 -4.87 3.94 -8.23
CA GLN A 21 -3.76 4.82 -7.86
C GLN A 21 -4.04 6.29 -8.19
N ARG A 22 -4.69 6.58 -9.33
CA ARG A 22 -5.09 7.95 -9.69
C ARG A 22 -6.15 8.49 -8.75
N VAL A 23 -7.13 7.68 -8.35
CA VAL A 23 -8.15 8.06 -7.36
C VAL A 23 -7.50 8.34 -6.01
N ILE A 24 -6.58 7.48 -5.54
CA ILE A 24 -5.86 7.70 -4.28
C ILE A 24 -5.06 9.01 -4.34
N GLN A 25 -4.38 9.29 -5.45
CA GLN A 25 -3.64 10.55 -5.63
C GLN A 25 -4.56 11.78 -5.52
N MET A 26 -5.71 11.73 -6.18
CA MET A 26 -6.73 12.78 -6.08
C MET A 26 -7.22 12.97 -4.64
N LEU A 27 -7.49 11.89 -3.91
CA LEU A 27 -7.94 11.94 -2.52
C LEU A 27 -6.85 12.48 -1.58
N LEU A 28 -5.57 12.15 -1.81
CA LEU A 28 -4.44 12.74 -1.07
C LEU A 28 -4.38 14.26 -1.28
N GLU A 29 -4.56 14.72 -2.51
CA GLU A 29 -4.57 16.16 -2.84
C GLU A 29 -5.76 16.88 -2.21
N GLU A 30 -6.96 16.28 -2.23
CA GLU A 30 -8.17 16.82 -1.57
C GLU A 30 -8.00 16.97 -0.06
N GLU A 31 -7.27 16.05 0.58
CA GLU A 31 -6.96 16.08 2.01
C GLU A 31 -5.74 16.96 2.35
N GLY A 32 -5.13 17.62 1.35
CA GLY A 32 -3.97 18.50 1.55
C GLY A 32 -2.69 17.75 1.94
N VAL A 33 -2.59 16.46 1.60
CA VAL A 33 -1.40 15.63 1.87
C VAL A 33 -0.38 15.86 0.76
N GLU A 34 0.70 16.56 1.07
CA GLU A 34 1.71 17.00 0.11
C GLU A 34 2.98 16.12 0.15
N GLY A 35 3.71 16.11 -0.97
CA GLY A 35 5.05 15.54 -1.07
C GLY A 35 5.13 14.02 -1.20
N ILE A 36 3.98 13.33 -1.20
CA ILE A 36 3.88 11.87 -1.28
C ILE A 36 2.88 11.42 -2.33
N ASP A 37 3.06 10.21 -2.81
CA ASP A 37 2.19 9.51 -3.75
C ASP A 37 1.57 8.24 -3.11
N PRO A 38 0.68 7.52 -3.81
CA PRO A 38 0.05 6.30 -3.27
C PRO A 38 1.04 5.22 -2.78
N SER A 39 2.26 5.18 -3.34
CA SER A 39 3.27 4.20 -2.89
C SER A 39 3.78 4.50 -1.49
N HIS A 40 3.95 5.78 -1.16
CA HIS A 40 4.30 6.26 0.19
C HIS A 40 3.12 6.08 1.16
N GLY A 41 1.90 6.31 0.66
CA GLY A 41 0.67 6.10 1.42
C GLY A 41 0.55 4.69 2.00
N THR A 42 0.97 3.67 1.25
CA THR A 42 0.97 2.28 1.76
C THR A 42 1.85 2.09 2.98
N ILE A 43 3.03 2.73 3.03
CA ILE A 43 3.93 2.66 4.18
C ILE A 43 3.33 3.41 5.37
N LEU A 44 2.80 4.61 5.14
CA LEU A 44 2.16 5.40 6.18
C LEU A 44 0.94 4.68 6.77
N SER A 45 0.11 4.02 5.94
CA SER A 45 -1.01 3.21 6.43
C SER A 45 -0.53 2.11 7.38
N VAL A 46 0.53 1.38 7.02
CA VAL A 46 1.11 0.34 7.88
C VAL A 46 1.61 0.92 9.20
N LEU A 47 2.28 2.08 9.17
CA LEU A 47 2.77 2.73 10.40
C LEU A 47 1.64 3.31 11.24
N LEU A 48 0.57 3.83 10.62
CA LEU A 48 -0.60 4.38 11.32
C LEU A 48 -1.48 3.30 11.97
N GLU A 49 -1.48 2.08 11.42
CA GLU A 49 -2.17 0.91 11.96
C GLU A 49 -1.41 0.23 13.10
N ASN A 50 -0.09 0.50 13.21
CA ASN A 50 0.76 -0.04 14.25
C ASN A 50 1.23 1.10 15.15
N ASP A 51 0.95 1.00 16.44
CA ASP A 51 1.35 2.04 17.41
C ASP A 51 2.84 1.98 17.79
N ASP A 52 3.51 0.88 17.47
CA ASP A 52 4.93 0.64 17.79
C ASP A 52 5.85 1.00 16.62
N PRO A 53 7.08 1.47 16.90
CA PRO A 53 8.12 1.66 15.91
C PRO A 53 8.44 0.38 15.14
N MET A 54 8.65 0.48 13.83
CA MET A 54 8.86 -0.67 12.96
C MET A 54 10.23 -0.66 12.29
N GLN A 55 10.83 -1.84 12.13
CA GLN A 55 12.04 -1.98 11.33
C GLN A 55 11.72 -2.01 9.84
N MET A 56 12.70 -1.59 9.00
CA MET A 56 12.58 -1.63 7.53
C MET A 56 12.14 -3.01 7.00
N LYS A 57 12.67 -4.10 7.59
CA LYS A 57 12.33 -5.48 7.19
C LYS A 57 10.87 -5.84 7.47
N GLU A 58 10.30 -5.30 8.54
CA GLU A 58 8.90 -5.52 8.91
C GLU A 58 7.97 -4.77 7.95
N ILE A 59 8.28 -3.51 7.66
CA ILE A 59 7.56 -2.71 6.67
C ILE A 59 7.62 -3.39 5.29
N ALA A 60 8.79 -3.87 4.87
CA ALA A 60 8.98 -4.59 3.60
C ALA A 60 8.10 -5.84 3.54
N ARG A 61 8.07 -6.63 4.61
CA ARG A 61 7.24 -7.83 4.72
C ARG A 61 5.74 -7.51 4.65
N MET A 62 5.28 -6.52 5.40
CA MET A 62 3.86 -6.15 5.46
C MET A 62 3.37 -5.54 4.15
N THR A 63 4.21 -4.74 3.48
CA THR A 63 3.88 -4.11 2.20
C THR A 63 4.15 -5.03 1.00
N ARG A 64 4.77 -6.20 1.23
CA ARG A 64 5.20 -7.15 0.18
C ARG A 64 6.08 -6.50 -0.88
N ARG A 65 7.00 -5.65 -0.45
CA ARG A 65 7.96 -4.95 -1.31
C ARG A 65 9.39 -5.35 -0.93
N ASP A 66 10.31 -5.20 -1.87
CA ASP A 66 11.73 -5.41 -1.62
C ASP A 66 12.31 -4.30 -0.73
N LYS A 67 13.42 -4.62 -0.06
CA LYS A 67 14.08 -3.72 0.89
C LYS A 67 14.56 -2.43 0.24
N SER A 68 15.05 -2.47 -1.01
CA SER A 68 15.57 -1.29 -1.70
C SER A 68 14.45 -0.29 -2.01
N THR A 69 13.30 -0.78 -2.46
CA THR A 69 12.09 0.02 -2.67
C THR A 69 11.63 0.67 -1.37
N ILE A 70 11.54 -0.09 -0.27
CA ILE A 70 11.15 0.45 1.03
C ILE A 70 12.14 1.52 1.51
N THR A 71 13.43 1.28 1.37
CA THR A 71 14.47 2.25 1.76
C THR A 71 14.29 3.58 1.01
N SER A 72 14.05 3.53 -0.30
CA SER A 72 13.82 4.73 -1.12
C SER A 72 12.57 5.49 -0.67
N LEU A 73 11.45 4.78 -0.46
CA LEU A 73 10.18 5.38 -0.04
C LEU A 73 10.28 5.98 1.37
N VAL A 74 10.90 5.29 2.33
CA VAL A 74 11.10 5.79 3.69
C VAL A 74 12.00 7.02 3.70
N ASN A 75 13.08 7.04 2.89
CA ASN A 75 13.93 8.22 2.76
C ASN A 75 13.16 9.44 2.23
N ARG A 76 12.20 9.25 1.34
CA ARG A 76 11.31 10.32 0.89
C ARG A 76 10.39 10.80 2.02
N LEU A 77 9.75 9.87 2.73
CA LEU A 77 8.87 10.19 3.87
C LEU A 77 9.62 10.94 4.98
N GLU A 78 10.89 10.59 5.23
CA GLU A 78 11.76 11.28 6.18
C GLU A 78 12.05 12.72 5.73
N ARG A 79 12.39 12.92 4.45
CA ARG A 79 12.61 14.28 3.89
C ARG A 79 11.38 15.16 3.95
N GLU A 80 10.21 14.58 3.73
CA GLU A 80 8.92 15.29 3.85
C GLU A 80 8.48 15.47 5.31
N GLY A 81 9.21 14.90 6.27
CA GLY A 81 8.98 15.06 7.71
C GLY A 81 7.81 14.24 8.26
N TYR A 82 7.38 13.18 7.59
CA TYR A 82 6.32 12.30 8.05
C TYR A 82 6.81 11.19 8.96
N VAL A 83 8.06 10.77 8.77
CA VAL A 83 8.69 9.73 9.59
C VAL A 83 10.09 10.18 10.02
N GLU A 84 10.62 9.52 11.03
CA GLU A 84 12.01 9.63 11.45
C GLU A 84 12.63 8.26 11.70
N LYS A 85 13.96 8.19 11.61
CA LYS A 85 14.76 7.01 11.89
C LYS A 85 15.36 7.11 13.28
N VAL A 86 15.02 6.17 14.14
CA VAL A 86 15.50 6.12 15.53
C VAL A 86 16.36 4.89 15.74
N LYS A 87 17.55 5.09 16.27
CA LYS A 87 18.43 3.98 16.67
C LYS A 87 17.92 3.32 17.94
N SER A 88 17.95 1.99 17.97
CA SER A 88 17.64 1.26 19.20
C SER A 88 18.62 1.63 20.31
N SER A 89 18.11 1.81 21.52
CA SER A 89 18.91 1.99 22.73
C SER A 89 19.64 0.72 23.14
N GLU A 90 19.11 -0.45 22.81
CA GLU A 90 19.65 -1.76 23.18
C GLU A 90 20.69 -2.26 22.18
N ASP A 91 20.47 -2.07 20.87
CA ASP A 91 21.38 -2.45 19.79
C ASP A 91 21.43 -1.36 18.72
N ARG A 92 22.49 -0.56 18.70
CA ARG A 92 22.70 0.53 17.74
C ARG A 92 22.75 0.11 16.27
N ARG A 93 22.83 -1.18 15.98
CA ARG A 93 22.74 -1.72 14.60
C ARG A 93 21.29 -1.77 14.11
N VAL A 94 20.34 -1.73 15.04
CA VAL A 94 18.91 -1.74 14.73
C VAL A 94 18.42 -0.29 14.60
N THR A 95 17.67 -0.03 13.52
CA THR A 95 17.02 1.24 13.25
C THR A 95 15.53 1.01 13.12
N TYR A 96 14.75 1.78 13.84
CA TYR A 96 13.30 1.83 13.77
C TYR A 96 12.85 3.03 12.94
N ILE A 97 11.68 2.90 12.35
CA ILE A 97 10.95 3.95 11.65
C ILE A 97 9.77 4.31 12.52
N GLU A 98 9.65 5.56 12.86
CA GLU A 98 8.57 6.11 13.69
C GLU A 98 7.84 7.23 12.95
N LEU A 99 6.56 7.43 13.24
CA LEU A 99 5.81 8.58 12.75
C LEU A 99 6.19 9.82 13.59
N THR A 100 6.45 10.92 12.91
CA THR A 100 6.56 12.24 13.54
C THR A 100 5.17 12.76 13.92
N GLU A 101 5.09 13.90 14.62
CA GLU A 101 3.80 14.58 14.85
C GLU A 101 3.05 14.86 13.55
N ARG A 102 3.77 15.27 12.51
CA ARG A 102 3.21 15.47 11.16
C ARG A 102 2.69 14.15 10.56
N GLY A 103 3.41 13.07 10.75
CA GLY A 103 2.98 11.72 10.31
C GLY A 103 1.75 11.25 11.07
N LEU A 104 1.73 11.42 12.39
CA LEU A 104 0.58 11.08 13.23
C LEU A 104 -0.67 11.89 12.89
N ALA A 105 -0.51 13.15 12.49
CA ALA A 105 -1.62 14.01 12.04
C ALA A 105 -2.31 13.51 10.77
N LEU A 106 -1.69 12.58 10.01
CA LEU A 106 -2.31 11.93 8.85
C LEU A 106 -3.34 10.85 9.21
N ARG A 107 -3.50 10.45 10.47
CA ARG A 107 -4.43 9.39 10.90
C ARG A 107 -5.86 9.67 10.41
N GLU A 108 -6.37 10.83 10.70
CA GLU A 108 -7.73 11.22 10.29
C GLU A 108 -7.89 11.41 8.77
N PRO A 109 -7.00 12.13 8.05
CA PRO A 109 -7.01 12.16 6.59
C PRO A 109 -6.99 10.77 5.95
N PHE A 110 -6.10 9.87 6.40
CA PHE A 110 -6.00 8.51 5.85
C PHE A 110 -7.26 7.67 6.12
N PHE A 111 -7.88 7.84 7.27
CA PHE A 111 -9.16 7.19 7.56
C PHE A 111 -10.25 7.66 6.57
N ARG A 112 -10.35 8.97 6.31
CA ARG A 112 -11.30 9.52 5.33
C ARG A 112 -11.00 9.04 3.91
N ILE A 113 -9.73 9.05 3.51
CA ILE A 113 -9.28 8.55 2.19
C ILE A 113 -9.68 7.07 2.03
N SER A 114 -9.40 6.23 3.04
CA SER A 114 -9.74 4.81 3.01
C SER A 114 -11.23 4.58 2.84
N ASN A 115 -12.06 5.25 3.62
CA ASN A 115 -13.51 5.14 3.54
C ASN A 115 -14.02 5.59 2.16
N ARG A 116 -13.54 6.74 1.69
CA ARG A 116 -13.94 7.27 0.38
C ARG A 116 -13.52 6.36 -0.77
N LEU A 117 -12.32 5.79 -0.69
CA LEU A 117 -11.83 4.82 -1.69
C LEU A 117 -12.72 3.57 -1.72
N ILE A 118 -13.12 3.05 -0.55
CA ILE A 118 -14.02 1.89 -0.43
C ILE A 118 -15.39 2.21 -1.03
N GLU A 119 -15.96 3.37 -0.74
CA GLU A 119 -17.23 3.81 -1.32
C GLU A 119 -17.15 3.89 -2.86
N ILE A 120 -16.09 4.50 -3.40
CA ILE A 120 -15.88 4.62 -4.85
C ILE A 120 -15.69 3.24 -5.49
N ALA A 121 -14.89 2.38 -4.86
CA ALA A 121 -14.54 1.07 -5.43
C ALA A 121 -15.71 0.08 -5.42
N TYR A 122 -16.55 0.15 -4.39
CA TYR A 122 -17.57 -0.86 -4.13
C TYR A 122 -19.01 -0.33 -4.12
N GLY A 123 -19.22 0.92 -4.56
CA GLY A 123 -20.55 1.54 -4.51
C GLY A 123 -21.66 0.79 -5.25
N GLU A 124 -21.28 0.06 -6.31
CA GLU A 124 -22.21 -0.75 -7.13
C GLU A 124 -22.11 -2.26 -6.85
N PHE A 125 -21.33 -2.68 -5.84
CA PHE A 125 -21.12 -4.08 -5.52
C PHE A 125 -22.06 -4.55 -4.40
N GLU A 126 -22.71 -5.70 -4.60
CA GLU A 126 -23.32 -6.42 -3.51
C GLU A 126 -22.24 -7.04 -2.59
N PRO A 127 -22.53 -7.25 -1.29
CA PRO A 127 -21.54 -7.80 -0.34
C PRO A 127 -20.93 -9.12 -0.80
N GLU A 128 -21.73 -10.01 -1.39
CA GLU A 128 -21.30 -11.31 -1.92
C GLU A 128 -20.33 -11.17 -3.10
N GLU A 129 -20.55 -10.19 -3.96
CA GLU A 129 -19.67 -9.90 -5.11
C GLU A 129 -18.28 -9.43 -4.66
N ARG A 130 -18.20 -8.66 -3.57
CA ARG A 130 -16.91 -8.22 -2.98
C ARG A 130 -16.11 -9.41 -2.48
N LEU A 131 -16.76 -10.34 -1.79
CA LEU A 131 -16.13 -11.56 -1.27
C LEU A 131 -15.67 -12.48 -2.41
N GLU A 132 -16.51 -12.64 -3.44
CA GLU A 132 -16.18 -13.46 -4.60
C GLU A 132 -15.02 -12.88 -5.40
N LEU A 133 -15.01 -11.57 -5.64
CA LEU A 133 -13.90 -10.88 -6.30
C LEU A 133 -12.59 -11.11 -5.52
N LEU A 134 -12.60 -10.93 -4.21
CA LEU A 134 -11.43 -11.17 -3.37
C LEU A 134 -10.95 -12.62 -3.46
N ARG A 135 -11.88 -13.59 -3.42
CA ARG A 135 -11.57 -15.02 -3.54
C ARG A 135 -10.90 -15.34 -4.88
N LEU A 136 -11.45 -14.81 -5.98
CA LEU A 136 -10.93 -15.04 -7.33
C LEU A 136 -9.56 -14.38 -7.54
N LEU A 137 -9.37 -13.15 -7.08
CA LEU A 137 -8.07 -12.47 -7.15
C LEU A 137 -6.99 -13.20 -6.33
N LYS A 138 -7.33 -13.70 -5.13
CA LYS A 138 -6.41 -14.53 -4.33
C LYS A 138 -6.02 -15.82 -5.05
N LYS A 139 -6.99 -16.49 -5.68
CA LYS A 139 -6.75 -17.71 -6.45
C LYS A 139 -5.80 -17.46 -7.64
N MET A 140 -6.06 -16.40 -8.40
CA MET A 140 -5.20 -16.00 -9.52
C MET A 140 -3.79 -15.64 -9.06
N ASN A 141 -3.66 -14.85 -8.01
CA ASN A 141 -2.38 -14.44 -7.47
C ASN A 141 -1.54 -15.62 -6.96
N LYS A 142 -2.19 -16.63 -6.35
CA LYS A 142 -1.53 -17.88 -5.95
C LYS A 142 -0.91 -18.62 -7.14
N SER A 143 -1.57 -18.65 -8.29
CA SER A 143 -1.02 -19.26 -9.52
C SER A 143 0.25 -18.56 -9.99
N PHE A 144 0.27 -17.22 -9.98
CA PHE A 144 1.48 -16.45 -10.30
C PHE A 144 2.63 -16.74 -9.32
N TYR A 145 2.36 -16.75 -8.02
CA TYR A 145 3.40 -17.05 -7.02
C TYR A 145 4.00 -18.44 -7.19
N LYS A 146 3.17 -19.45 -7.51
CA LYS A 146 3.66 -20.80 -7.79
C LYS A 146 4.67 -20.80 -8.93
N THR A 147 4.33 -20.19 -10.06
CA THR A 147 5.21 -20.09 -11.23
C THR A 147 6.51 -19.36 -10.91
N LEU A 148 6.45 -18.23 -10.18
CA LEU A 148 7.63 -17.46 -9.80
C LEU A 148 8.54 -18.20 -8.82
N SER A 149 8.01 -19.07 -7.97
CA SER A 149 8.80 -19.87 -7.03
C SER A 149 9.47 -21.08 -7.69
N GLU A 150 8.92 -21.59 -8.79
CA GLU A 150 9.48 -22.72 -9.57
C GLU A 150 10.59 -22.27 -10.53
N THR A 151 10.75 -20.95 -10.74
CA THR A 151 11.73 -20.38 -11.68
C THR A 151 13.03 -19.93 -10.99
N ARG A 152 13.15 -20.10 -9.67
CA ARG A 152 14.35 -19.86 -8.88
C ARG A 152 15.04 -21.15 -8.50
#